data_fbacb371b5b67d13884811411d691cc1
#
_entry.id   fbacb371b5b67d13884811411d691cc1
#
_cell.length_a   1.000
_cell.length_b   1.000
_cell.length_c   1.000
_cell.angle_alpha   90.00
_cell.angle_beta   90.00
_cell.angle_gamma   90.00
#
_symmetry.space_group_name_H-M   'P 1'
#
loop_
_entity.id
_entity.type
_entity.pdbx_description
1 polymer ?
#
loop_
_entity_poly.entity_id
_entity_poly.type
_entity_poly.pdbx_seq_one_letter_code
_entity_poly.pdbx_strand_id
1 'polypeptide(L)'
;LIQPVSIFSIYGLNIVVMLVNYALAQGVIAWYDRQQSHPANMALEVRLARNWLAAAGLILAAWIGVSLVILNSAPKNATTIRVAALRANYPLPAHRDEANPSQVRFETFARQARQAAAQGAQVLFTSEMMFNFDPQLEFTEEFRAIAKETGAYIFIGYSVLTDGQPRRNQAVLLSPQGTFSEVYN
;
A
#
# COMPACT_ATOMS: atom_id res chain seq x y z
N LEU A 1 -8.62 -11.40 4.14
CA LEU A 1 -9.56 -10.50 4.84
C LEU A 1 -9.64 -9.08 4.29
N ILE A 2 -8.82 -8.71 3.29
CA ILE A 2 -8.83 -7.37 2.67
C ILE A 2 -9.59 -7.32 1.34
N GLN A 3 -10.11 -8.45 0.84
CA GLN A 3 -10.80 -8.55 -0.44
C GLN A 3 -11.96 -7.54 -0.60
N PRO A 4 -12.79 -7.24 0.43
CA PRO A 4 -13.84 -6.23 0.30
C PRO A 4 -13.33 -4.82 0.02
N VAL A 5 -12.03 -4.53 0.24
CA VAL A 5 -11.41 -3.25 -0.14
C VAL A 5 -11.51 -3.00 -1.65
N SER A 6 -11.54 -4.06 -2.47
CA SER A 6 -11.76 -3.94 -3.92
C SER A 6 -13.15 -3.38 -4.28
N ILE A 7 -14.13 -3.49 -3.37
CA ILE A 7 -15.49 -2.98 -3.56
C ILE A 7 -15.68 -1.65 -2.81
N PHE A 8 -15.27 -1.61 -1.55
CA PHE A 8 -15.57 -0.50 -0.61
C PHE A 8 -14.40 0.46 -0.41
N SER A 9 -13.28 0.27 -1.09
CA SER A 9 -12.01 0.96 -0.93
C SER A 9 -11.44 0.85 0.51
N ILE A 10 -10.28 1.47 0.74
CA ILE A 10 -9.67 1.57 2.07
C ILE A 10 -10.58 2.30 3.07
N TYR A 11 -11.43 3.21 2.59
CA TYR A 11 -12.36 3.95 3.45
C TYR A 11 -13.42 3.04 4.07
N GLY A 12 -13.91 2.03 3.34
CA GLY A 12 -14.81 1.02 3.90
C GLY A 12 -14.17 0.23 5.02
N LEU A 13 -12.91 -0.17 4.87
CA LEU A 13 -12.16 -0.83 5.95
C LEU A 13 -12.00 0.07 7.16
N ASN A 14 -11.69 1.35 6.97
CA ASN A 14 -11.55 2.32 8.06
C ASN A 14 -12.87 2.47 8.85
N ILE A 15 -14.01 2.53 8.16
CA ILE A 15 -15.33 2.58 8.82
C ILE A 15 -15.54 1.35 9.69
N VAL A 16 -15.25 0.14 9.20
CA VAL A 16 -15.38 -1.10 9.99
C VAL A 16 -14.49 -1.05 11.23
N VAL A 17 -13.23 -0.65 11.07
CA VAL A 17 -12.29 -0.51 12.19
C VAL A 17 -12.78 0.50 13.23
N MET A 18 -13.27 1.66 12.79
CA MET A 18 -13.82 2.68 13.69
C MET A 18 -15.05 2.19 14.45
N LEU A 19 -15.97 1.51 13.79
CA LEU A 19 -17.18 0.95 14.41
C LEU A 19 -16.85 -0.11 15.46
N VAL A 20 -15.89 -1.00 15.16
CA VAL A 20 -15.43 -2.01 16.11
C VAL A 20 -14.78 -1.35 17.34
N ASN A 21 -13.90 -0.38 17.13
CA ASN A 21 -13.26 0.35 18.23
C ASN A 21 -14.27 1.11 19.08
N TYR A 22 -15.25 1.75 18.45
CA TYR A 22 -16.33 2.44 19.18
C TYR A 22 -17.16 1.45 20.02
N ALA A 23 -17.55 0.31 19.46
CA ALA A 23 -18.30 -0.71 20.18
C ALA A 23 -17.52 -1.28 21.37
N LEU A 24 -16.23 -1.52 21.22
CA LEU A 24 -15.36 -1.95 22.31
C LEU A 24 -15.24 -0.87 23.39
N ALA A 25 -15.09 0.40 23.03
CA ALA A 25 -15.04 1.50 23.97
C ALA A 25 -16.34 1.59 24.78
N GLN A 26 -17.52 1.48 24.14
CA GLN A 26 -18.81 1.43 24.83
C GLN A 26 -18.90 0.23 25.81
N GLY A 27 -18.38 -0.92 25.42
CA GLY A 27 -18.31 -2.09 26.28
C GLY A 27 -17.45 -1.87 27.52
N VAL A 28 -16.28 -1.25 27.35
CA VAL A 28 -15.37 -0.93 28.46
C VAL A 28 -15.99 0.10 29.40
N ILE A 29 -16.61 1.16 28.87
CA ILE A 29 -17.29 2.18 29.67
C ILE A 29 -18.41 1.54 30.50
N ALA A 30 -19.31 0.77 29.87
CA ALA A 30 -20.40 0.10 30.57
C ALA A 30 -19.89 -0.90 31.64
N TRP A 31 -18.78 -1.58 31.40
CA TRP A 31 -18.14 -2.46 32.41
C TRP A 31 -17.59 -1.67 33.58
N TYR A 32 -16.90 -0.54 33.32
CA TYR A 32 -16.33 0.32 34.35
C TYR A 32 -17.41 0.96 35.21
N ASP A 33 -18.48 1.53 34.59
CA ASP A 33 -19.60 2.15 35.33
C ASP A 33 -20.35 1.17 36.20
N ARG A 34 -20.46 -0.08 35.74
CA ARG A 34 -21.03 -1.17 36.54
C ARG A 34 -20.22 -1.44 37.83
N GLN A 35 -18.90 -1.28 37.76
CA GLN A 35 -18.06 -1.46 38.99
C GLN A 35 -18.17 -0.29 39.95
N GLN A 36 -18.49 0.92 39.47
CA GLN A 36 -18.59 2.12 40.28
C GLN A 36 -19.97 2.32 40.96
N SER A 37 -20.91 1.38 40.78
CA SER A 37 -22.25 1.41 41.42
C SER A 37 -23.07 2.69 41.16
N HIS A 38 -23.10 3.20 39.93
CA HIS A 38 -23.96 4.32 39.55
C HIS A 38 -25.29 3.80 38.97
N PRO A 39 -26.37 3.69 39.79
CA PRO A 39 -27.55 2.90 39.40
C PRO A 39 -28.50 3.57 38.43
N ALA A 40 -28.48 4.90 38.27
CA ALA A 40 -29.57 5.60 37.62
C ALA A 40 -29.73 5.34 36.09
N ASN A 41 -28.65 4.98 35.38
CA ASN A 41 -28.68 4.77 33.92
C ASN A 41 -28.07 3.43 33.48
N MET A 42 -27.62 2.60 34.41
CA MET A 42 -26.84 1.39 34.12
C MET A 42 -27.55 0.42 33.15
N ALA A 43 -28.85 0.23 33.25
CA ALA A 43 -29.59 -0.69 32.39
C ALA A 43 -29.63 -0.22 30.93
N LEU A 44 -29.70 1.09 30.71
CA LEU A 44 -29.70 1.68 29.38
C LEU A 44 -28.30 1.60 28.74
N GLU A 45 -27.26 1.95 29.49
CA GLU A 45 -25.87 1.93 29.03
C GLU A 45 -25.40 0.52 28.67
N VAL A 46 -25.70 -0.49 29.51
CA VAL A 46 -25.41 -1.89 29.22
C VAL A 46 -26.17 -2.38 27.98
N ARG A 47 -27.42 -1.96 27.80
CA ARG A 47 -28.21 -2.29 26.62
C ARG A 47 -27.63 -1.66 25.35
N LEU A 48 -27.21 -0.41 25.42
CA LEU A 48 -26.58 0.30 24.30
C LEU A 48 -25.23 -0.34 23.93
N ALA A 49 -24.36 -0.60 24.92
CA ALA A 49 -23.09 -1.26 24.72
C ALA A 49 -23.27 -2.65 24.06
N ARG A 50 -24.23 -3.44 24.57
CA ARG A 50 -24.54 -4.76 23.97
C ARG A 50 -25.02 -4.63 22.52
N ASN A 51 -25.87 -3.65 22.20
CA ASN A 51 -26.35 -3.44 20.85
C ASN A 51 -25.22 -3.02 19.90
N TRP A 52 -24.32 -2.15 20.35
CA TRP A 52 -23.13 -1.76 19.57
C TRP A 52 -22.18 -2.93 19.34
N LEU A 53 -21.92 -3.75 20.35
CA LEU A 53 -21.09 -4.95 20.20
C LEU A 53 -21.73 -5.97 19.24
N ALA A 54 -23.06 -6.17 19.33
CA ALA A 54 -23.78 -7.02 18.39
C ALA A 54 -23.71 -6.50 16.95
N ALA A 55 -23.94 -5.18 16.76
CA ALA A 55 -23.84 -4.55 15.44
C ALA A 55 -22.43 -4.65 14.87
N ALA A 56 -21.39 -4.37 15.66
CA ALA A 56 -20.00 -4.51 15.25
C ALA A 56 -19.65 -5.96 14.90
N GLY A 57 -20.13 -6.93 15.68
CA GLY A 57 -19.97 -8.35 15.39
C GLY A 57 -20.61 -8.78 14.08
N LEU A 58 -21.84 -8.31 13.81
CA LEU A 58 -22.53 -8.59 12.54
C LEU A 58 -21.82 -7.96 11.34
N ILE A 59 -21.36 -6.72 11.44
CA ILE A 59 -20.59 -6.03 10.39
C ILE A 59 -19.28 -6.77 10.12
N LEU A 60 -18.57 -7.18 11.16
CA LEU A 60 -17.33 -7.93 11.02
C LEU A 60 -17.58 -9.31 10.39
N ALA A 61 -18.62 -10.01 10.79
CA ALA A 61 -19.01 -11.29 10.21
C ALA A 61 -19.39 -11.13 8.73
N ALA A 62 -20.15 -10.09 8.37
CA ALA A 62 -20.46 -9.77 6.99
C ALA A 62 -19.22 -9.46 6.17
N TRP A 63 -18.29 -8.67 6.71
CA TRP A 63 -17.02 -8.36 6.06
C TRP A 63 -16.19 -9.61 5.80
N ILE A 64 -16.08 -10.49 6.79
CA ILE A 64 -15.40 -11.79 6.65
C ILE A 64 -16.11 -12.67 5.60
N GLY A 65 -17.44 -12.75 5.65
CA GLY A 65 -18.24 -13.50 4.70
C GLY A 65 -18.01 -13.05 3.26
N VAL A 66 -18.10 -11.74 3.01
CA VAL A 66 -17.81 -11.15 1.68
C VAL A 66 -16.37 -11.43 1.26
N SER A 67 -15.40 -11.31 2.19
CA SER A 67 -14.01 -11.69 1.94
C SER A 67 -13.85 -13.12 1.43
N LEU A 68 -14.51 -14.06 2.11
CA LEU A 68 -14.44 -15.47 1.75
C LEU A 68 -15.13 -15.75 0.41
N VAL A 69 -16.28 -15.11 0.14
CA VAL A 69 -16.96 -15.23 -1.15
C VAL A 69 -16.07 -14.74 -2.28
N ILE A 70 -15.49 -13.54 -2.18
CA ILE A 70 -14.61 -12.99 -3.20
C ILE A 70 -13.39 -13.88 -3.42
N LEU A 71 -12.76 -14.35 -2.33
CA LEU A 71 -11.58 -15.21 -2.39
C LEU A 71 -11.88 -16.56 -3.11
N ASN A 72 -13.04 -17.15 -2.79
CA ASN A 72 -13.44 -18.43 -3.38
C ASN A 72 -14.02 -18.29 -4.80
N SER A 73 -14.43 -17.08 -5.20
CA SER A 73 -14.94 -16.78 -6.54
C SER A 73 -13.83 -16.50 -7.55
N ALA A 74 -12.58 -16.41 -7.09
CA ALA A 74 -11.45 -16.22 -8.00
C ALA A 74 -11.37 -17.39 -9.00
N PRO A 75 -11.18 -17.12 -10.31
CA PRO A 75 -11.06 -18.15 -11.31
C PRO A 75 -9.89 -19.09 -10.98
N LYS A 76 -10.16 -20.38 -10.87
CA LYS A 76 -9.13 -21.40 -10.55
C LYS A 76 -8.02 -21.48 -11.61
N ASN A 77 -8.32 -21.01 -12.82
CA ASN A 77 -7.41 -21.00 -13.97
C ASN A 77 -6.98 -19.56 -14.35
N ALA A 78 -7.01 -18.61 -13.41
CA ALA A 78 -6.54 -17.26 -13.68
C ALA A 78 -5.04 -17.30 -14.02
N THR A 79 -4.66 -16.62 -15.09
CA THR A 79 -3.26 -16.36 -15.39
C THR A 79 -2.69 -15.51 -14.25
N THR A 80 -1.68 -16.03 -13.58
CA THR A 80 -1.00 -15.30 -12.50
C THR A 80 0.26 -14.67 -13.04
N ILE A 81 0.53 -13.45 -12.60
CA ILE A 81 1.80 -12.75 -12.83
C ILE A 81 2.54 -12.61 -11.50
N ARG A 82 3.84 -12.79 -11.53
CA ARG A 82 4.67 -12.57 -10.36
C ARG A 82 5.10 -11.12 -10.30
N VAL A 83 4.78 -10.46 -9.19
CA VAL A 83 5.05 -9.04 -8.96
C VAL A 83 6.04 -8.89 -7.83
N ALA A 84 6.97 -7.94 -7.93
CA ALA A 84 7.87 -7.56 -6.86
C ALA A 84 7.76 -6.07 -6.54
N ALA A 85 7.63 -5.73 -5.26
CA ALA A 85 7.75 -4.37 -4.77
C ALA A 85 9.20 -4.11 -4.35
N LEU A 86 9.83 -3.14 -4.99
CA LEU A 86 11.20 -2.72 -4.72
C LEU A 86 11.17 -1.52 -3.77
N ARG A 87 11.87 -1.64 -2.66
CA ARG A 87 11.98 -0.56 -1.68
C ARG A 87 13.43 -0.25 -1.40
N ALA A 88 13.83 0.96 -1.70
CA ALA A 88 15.09 1.50 -1.21
C ALA A 88 14.91 1.87 0.26
N ASN A 89 15.47 1.06 1.16
CA ASN A 89 15.49 1.38 2.59
C ASN A 89 16.70 2.26 2.88
N TYR A 90 16.63 3.53 2.44
CA TYR A 90 17.68 4.50 2.72
C TYR A 90 17.40 5.16 4.08
N PRO A 91 18.29 5.09 5.05
CA PRO A 91 18.23 5.94 6.22
C PRO A 91 18.45 7.40 5.77
N LEU A 92 17.46 8.27 6.03
CA LEU A 92 17.45 9.67 5.61
C LEU A 92 18.74 10.49 5.93
N PRO A 93 19.48 10.25 7.03
CA PRO A 93 20.74 10.94 7.29
C PRO A 93 21.91 10.49 6.42
N ALA A 94 21.94 9.23 5.99
CA ALA A 94 23.12 8.65 5.31
C ALA A 94 23.36 9.20 3.90
N HIS A 95 22.37 9.86 3.30
CA HIS A 95 22.47 10.34 1.91
C HIS A 95 22.89 11.81 1.77
N ARG A 96 23.01 12.56 2.87
CA ARG A 96 23.47 13.96 2.79
C ARG A 96 24.95 14.11 2.47
N ASP A 97 25.73 13.08 2.79
CA ASP A 97 27.19 13.10 2.65
C ASP A 97 27.69 12.27 1.45
N GLU A 98 26.79 11.67 0.66
CA GLU A 98 27.18 10.92 -0.53
C GLU A 98 27.49 11.85 -1.69
N ALA A 99 28.58 11.59 -2.40
CA ALA A 99 29.04 12.41 -3.51
C ALA A 99 28.07 12.40 -4.71
N ASN A 100 27.26 11.31 -4.86
CA ASN A 100 26.21 11.20 -5.88
C ASN A 100 25.04 10.35 -5.39
N PRO A 101 24.06 10.95 -4.69
CA PRO A 101 22.93 10.21 -4.14
C PRO A 101 22.00 9.60 -5.22
N SER A 102 21.95 10.18 -6.41
CA SER A 102 21.17 9.63 -7.53
C SER A 102 21.76 8.32 -8.04
N GLN A 103 23.08 8.26 -8.17
CA GLN A 103 23.79 7.06 -8.59
C GLN A 103 23.56 5.90 -7.60
N VAL A 104 23.69 6.14 -6.30
CA VAL A 104 23.49 5.11 -5.26
C VAL A 104 22.05 4.57 -5.27
N ARG A 105 21.07 5.46 -5.49
CA ARG A 105 19.67 5.05 -5.63
C ARG A 105 19.47 4.16 -6.84
N PHE A 106 20.01 4.57 -7.99
CA PHE A 106 19.92 3.77 -9.20
C PHE A 106 20.60 2.40 -9.05
N GLU A 107 21.81 2.33 -8.50
CA GLU A 107 22.53 1.06 -8.30
C GLU A 107 21.79 0.11 -7.36
N THR A 108 21.19 0.65 -6.29
CA THR A 108 20.36 -0.15 -5.37
C THR A 108 19.13 -0.69 -6.06
N PHE A 109 18.43 0.14 -6.83
CA PHE A 109 17.30 -0.29 -7.67
C PHE A 109 17.73 -1.38 -8.64
N ALA A 110 18.79 -1.16 -9.41
CA ALA A 110 19.28 -2.11 -10.41
C ALA A 110 19.60 -3.49 -9.82
N ARG A 111 20.25 -3.52 -8.64
CA ARG A 111 20.53 -4.76 -7.91
C ARG A 111 19.23 -5.46 -7.49
N GLN A 112 18.27 -4.73 -6.92
CA GLN A 112 16.98 -5.29 -6.49
C GLN A 112 16.16 -5.79 -7.67
N ALA A 113 16.14 -5.05 -8.79
CA ALA A 113 15.44 -5.43 -10.01
C ALA A 113 15.95 -6.76 -10.57
N ARG A 114 17.27 -6.91 -10.69
CA ARG A 114 17.91 -8.18 -11.11
C ARG A 114 17.58 -9.32 -10.16
N GLN A 115 17.65 -9.08 -8.86
CA GLN A 115 17.33 -10.11 -7.86
C GLN A 115 15.85 -10.55 -7.95
N ALA A 116 14.91 -9.62 -8.12
CA ALA A 116 13.51 -9.91 -8.27
C ALA A 116 13.20 -10.67 -9.58
N ALA A 117 13.82 -10.25 -10.70
CA ALA A 117 13.70 -10.93 -11.98
C ALA A 117 14.25 -12.36 -11.93
N ALA A 118 15.40 -12.58 -11.27
CA ALA A 118 15.95 -13.91 -11.05
C ALA A 118 15.01 -14.82 -10.24
N GLN A 119 14.12 -14.25 -9.43
CA GLN A 119 13.04 -14.97 -8.73
C GLN A 119 11.76 -15.10 -9.58
N GLY A 120 11.79 -14.68 -10.83
CA GLY A 120 10.72 -14.79 -11.81
C GLY A 120 9.68 -13.66 -11.73
N ALA A 121 10.00 -12.52 -11.16
CA ALA A 121 9.12 -11.36 -11.20
C ALA A 121 8.99 -10.82 -12.63
N GLN A 122 7.75 -10.61 -13.07
CA GLN A 122 7.40 -10.11 -14.40
C GLN A 122 7.04 -8.62 -14.37
N VAL A 123 6.65 -8.13 -13.20
CA VAL A 123 6.35 -6.70 -12.97
C VAL A 123 7.05 -6.26 -11.70
N LEU A 124 7.76 -5.15 -11.78
CA LEU A 124 8.50 -4.54 -10.69
C LEU A 124 7.85 -3.19 -10.37
N PHE A 125 7.54 -2.96 -9.10
CA PHE A 125 7.05 -1.67 -8.62
C PHE A 125 8.08 -1.04 -7.70
N THR A 126 8.46 0.20 -7.97
CA THR A 126 9.23 0.98 -7.00
C THR A 126 8.30 1.65 -5.99
N SER A 127 8.83 2.04 -4.84
CA SER A 127 8.08 2.87 -3.91
C SER A 127 7.83 4.25 -4.50
N GLU A 128 6.79 4.93 -3.99
CA GLU A 128 6.57 6.35 -4.24
C GLU A 128 7.86 7.14 -3.94
N MET A 129 8.19 8.09 -4.81
CA MET A 129 9.37 8.95 -4.66
C MET A 129 10.70 8.17 -4.48
N MET A 130 10.82 6.99 -5.06
CA MET A 130 12.09 6.24 -4.98
C MET A 130 13.24 7.03 -5.57
N PHE A 131 12.96 7.79 -6.62
CA PHE A 131 13.92 8.68 -7.27
C PHE A 131 13.51 10.13 -7.07
N ASN A 132 14.49 11.02 -7.01
CA ASN A 132 14.33 12.48 -6.95
C ASN A 132 14.75 13.14 -8.27
N PHE A 133 14.69 12.40 -9.34
CA PHE A 133 14.99 12.81 -10.71
C PHE A 133 14.03 12.10 -11.68
N ASP A 134 13.90 12.64 -12.88
CA ASP A 134 13.10 12.03 -13.95
C ASP A 134 13.92 10.92 -14.65
N PRO A 135 13.48 9.65 -14.62
CA PRO A 135 14.19 8.54 -15.27
C PRO A 135 14.21 8.63 -16.80
N GLN A 136 13.42 9.53 -17.40
CA GLN A 136 13.45 9.80 -18.82
C GLN A 136 14.53 10.84 -19.20
N LEU A 137 15.12 11.54 -18.21
CA LEU A 137 16.17 12.54 -18.38
C LEU A 137 17.50 12.10 -17.79
N GLU A 138 17.46 11.38 -16.66
CA GLU A 138 18.66 10.89 -15.97
C GLU A 138 18.66 9.37 -15.92
N PHE A 139 19.80 8.74 -16.16
CA PHE A 139 20.00 7.28 -16.21
C PHE A 139 19.07 6.57 -17.21
N THR A 140 18.61 7.27 -18.25
CA THR A 140 17.61 6.79 -19.20
C THR A 140 18.03 5.48 -19.88
N GLU A 141 19.26 5.41 -20.38
CA GLU A 141 19.76 4.22 -21.06
C GLU A 141 20.03 3.08 -20.08
N GLU A 142 20.45 3.40 -18.88
CA GLU A 142 20.64 2.42 -17.81
C GLU A 142 19.32 1.81 -17.36
N PHE A 143 18.26 2.61 -17.21
CA PHE A 143 16.91 2.08 -16.94
C PHE A 143 16.43 1.16 -18.07
N ARG A 144 16.61 1.58 -19.32
CA ARG A 144 16.28 0.77 -20.50
C ARG A 144 17.07 -0.54 -20.53
N ALA A 145 18.34 -0.50 -20.18
CA ALA A 145 19.19 -1.68 -20.10
C ALA A 145 18.68 -2.67 -19.03
N ILE A 146 18.33 -2.18 -17.83
CA ILE A 146 17.75 -3.02 -16.78
C ILE A 146 16.41 -3.63 -17.20
N ALA A 147 15.53 -2.89 -17.86
CA ALA A 147 14.26 -3.42 -18.33
C ALA A 147 14.46 -4.53 -19.37
N LYS A 148 15.36 -4.34 -20.34
CA LYS A 148 15.72 -5.36 -21.32
C LYS A 148 16.39 -6.58 -20.71
N GLU A 149 17.31 -6.37 -19.77
CA GLU A 149 18.03 -7.44 -19.08
C GLU A 149 17.09 -8.30 -18.23
N THR A 150 16.18 -7.69 -17.51
CA THR A 150 15.24 -8.38 -16.60
C THR A 150 14.04 -8.97 -17.34
N GLY A 151 13.70 -8.46 -18.51
CA GLY A 151 12.48 -8.82 -19.24
C GLY A 151 11.19 -8.43 -18.51
N ALA A 152 11.27 -7.59 -17.50
CA ALA A 152 10.15 -7.21 -16.66
C ALA A 152 9.60 -5.81 -17.03
N TYR A 153 8.30 -5.62 -16.82
CA TYR A 153 7.72 -4.29 -16.76
C TYR A 153 8.14 -3.61 -15.45
N ILE A 154 8.52 -2.34 -15.51
CA ILE A 154 8.99 -1.60 -14.34
C ILE A 154 8.14 -0.35 -14.16
N PHE A 155 7.39 -0.28 -13.07
CA PHE A 155 6.64 0.90 -12.67
C PHE A 155 7.51 1.74 -11.74
N ILE A 156 7.91 2.94 -12.21
CA ILE A 156 8.90 3.79 -11.56
C ILE A 156 8.20 5.00 -10.96
N GLY A 157 8.21 5.11 -9.63
CA GLY A 157 7.75 6.28 -8.88
C GLY A 157 8.91 7.24 -8.63
N TYR A 158 8.71 8.51 -8.94
CA TYR A 158 9.74 9.53 -8.78
C TYR A 158 9.14 10.90 -8.42
N SER A 159 9.97 11.81 -7.97
CA SER A 159 9.55 13.17 -7.71
C SER A 159 10.49 14.17 -8.37
N VAL A 160 9.93 15.19 -8.98
CA VAL A 160 10.67 16.26 -9.62
C VAL A 160 10.40 17.57 -8.87
N LEU A 161 11.47 18.31 -8.61
CA LEU A 161 11.43 19.68 -8.13
C LEU A 161 11.88 20.59 -9.27
N THR A 162 10.95 21.39 -9.77
CA THR A 162 11.26 22.44 -10.75
C THR A 162 11.25 23.78 -10.03
N ASP A 163 12.22 24.64 -10.30
CA ASP A 163 12.34 25.95 -9.68
C ASP A 163 11.04 26.76 -9.81
N GLY A 164 10.55 27.26 -8.66
CA GLY A 164 9.31 28.03 -8.59
C GLY A 164 8.01 27.21 -8.71
N GLN A 165 8.09 25.87 -8.77
CA GLN A 165 6.93 24.98 -8.85
C GLN A 165 6.85 24.08 -7.62
N PRO A 166 5.65 23.67 -7.17
CA PRO A 166 5.54 22.65 -6.14
C PRO A 166 6.12 21.33 -6.63
N ARG A 167 6.71 20.56 -5.70
CA ARG A 167 7.20 19.21 -5.98
C ARG A 167 6.07 18.35 -6.54
N ARG A 168 6.32 17.65 -7.63
CA ARG A 168 5.36 16.73 -8.26
C ARG A 168 5.79 15.29 -8.00
N ASN A 169 4.83 14.47 -7.57
CA ASN A 169 4.98 13.02 -7.54
C ASN A 169 4.49 12.46 -8.87
N GLN A 170 5.34 11.76 -9.54
CA GLN A 170 5.07 11.23 -10.86
C GLN A 170 5.40 9.75 -10.92
N ALA A 171 4.82 9.08 -11.89
CA ALA A 171 5.16 7.70 -12.18
C ALA A 171 5.20 7.46 -13.69
N VAL A 172 6.04 6.52 -14.10
CA VAL A 172 6.15 6.09 -15.50
C VAL A 172 6.30 4.57 -15.55
N LEU A 173 5.71 3.95 -16.56
CA LEU A 173 5.91 2.53 -16.85
C LEU A 173 7.02 2.38 -17.90
N LEU A 174 7.95 1.49 -17.63
CA LEU A 174 9.00 1.09 -18.56
C LEU A 174 8.75 -0.36 -19.01
N SER A 175 8.61 -0.56 -20.31
CA SER A 175 8.39 -1.89 -20.88
C SER A 175 9.67 -2.73 -20.93
N PRO A 176 9.57 -4.08 -21.07
CA PRO A 176 10.73 -4.94 -21.28
C PRO A 176 11.56 -4.60 -22.54
N GLN A 177 10.95 -3.89 -23.50
CA GLN A 177 11.61 -3.42 -24.72
C GLN A 177 12.41 -2.12 -24.51
N GLY A 178 12.31 -1.53 -23.30
CA GLY A 178 12.96 -0.26 -22.96
C GLY A 178 12.19 0.98 -23.42
N THR A 179 10.87 0.86 -23.59
CA THR A 179 10.01 1.99 -23.98
C THR A 179 9.28 2.54 -22.76
N PHE A 180 9.42 3.84 -22.50
CA PHE A 180 8.67 4.54 -21.47
C PHE A 180 7.24 4.85 -21.93
N SER A 181 6.27 4.74 -21.03
CA SER A 181 4.89 5.23 -21.22
C SER A 181 4.80 6.75 -21.09
N GLU A 182 3.60 7.28 -21.23
CA GLU A 182 3.27 8.63 -20.76
C GLU A 182 3.43 8.72 -19.23
N VAL A 183 3.68 9.94 -18.75
CA VAL A 183 3.85 10.22 -17.31
C VAL A 183 2.49 10.32 -16.64
N TYR A 184 2.35 9.63 -15.53
CA TYR A 184 1.20 9.76 -14.61
C TYR A 184 1.53 10.79 -13.53
N ASN A 185 0.62 11.75 -13.33
CA ASN A 185 0.72 12.81 -12.32
C ASN A 185 -0.25 12.58 -11.17
#